data_56442b31a362fab3dea01ee298acf32c
#
_entry.id   56442b31a362fab3dea01ee298acf32c
#
_cell.length_a   1.000
_cell.length_b   1.000
_cell.length_c   1.000
_cell.angle_alpha   90.00
_cell.angle_beta   90.00
_cell.angle_gamma   90.00
#
_symmetry.space_group_name_H-M   'P 1'
#
loop_
_entity.id
_entity.type
_entity.pdbx_description
1 polymer ?
#
loop_
_entity_poly.entity_id
_entity_poly.type
_entity_poly.pdbx_seq_one_letter_code
_entity_poly.pdbx_strand_id
1 'polypeptide(L)'
;MRLMKFSLARKMLQLAAFLACNPFIANFKGGRLYTGKWKSFCSPGLNCYSCPAAAFSCPIGAMQAVGGSSRFSFSFYVTGLLLAIGLVIGRAACAFLCPFGLLQELLHKMPGRKFRLPRPFRYVKYAVLLVFVLVLPVADTNFAGSGDPAFCKYICPAGTLEGGLPLLLSHPELRSVLGLLFSIKAAVLVLVLAASVFISRFFCKVLCPLGAVYGLLNKVSLTRISLDKDSCTRCGACAKKCPMDLDPVREAEPSGFIAGTECIRCMDCAASCPHKAIRLSLPSARL
;
A
#
# COMPACT_ATOMS: atom_id res chain seq x y z
N MET A 1 14.95 16.17 -17.51
CA MET A 1 15.14 16.92 -16.25
C MET A 1 13.86 17.03 -15.40
N ARG A 2 12.70 17.43 -15.95
CA ARG A 2 11.41 17.58 -15.22
C ARG A 2 10.87 16.30 -14.60
N LEU A 3 10.95 15.17 -15.32
CA LEU A 3 10.56 13.81 -14.87
C LEU A 3 11.34 13.35 -13.63
N MET A 4 12.66 13.56 -13.66
CA MET A 4 13.55 13.14 -12.59
C MET A 4 13.29 13.94 -11.31
N LYS A 5 13.04 15.24 -11.42
CA LYS A 5 12.67 16.11 -10.29
C LYS A 5 11.34 15.68 -9.65
N PHE A 6 10.31 15.37 -10.47
CA PHE A 6 9.01 14.94 -9.96
C PHE A 6 9.06 13.58 -9.25
N SER A 7 9.73 12.58 -9.88
CA SER A 7 9.91 11.26 -9.27
C SER A 7 10.71 11.34 -7.95
N LEU A 8 11.71 12.22 -7.86
CA LEU A 8 12.47 12.44 -6.64
C LEU A 8 11.60 13.08 -5.56
N ALA A 9 10.85 14.14 -5.88
CA ALA A 9 9.95 14.80 -4.93
C ALA A 9 8.92 13.83 -4.35
N ARG A 10 8.33 12.94 -5.19
CA ARG A 10 7.41 11.89 -4.74
C ARG A 10 8.07 10.94 -3.74
N LYS A 11 9.30 10.51 -3.99
CA LYS A 11 10.04 9.62 -3.08
C LYS A 11 10.43 10.30 -1.77
N MET A 12 10.80 11.58 -1.84
CA MET A 12 11.06 12.37 -0.63
C MET A 12 9.80 12.51 0.22
N LEU A 13 8.63 12.70 -0.40
CA LEU A 13 7.35 12.74 0.31
C LEU A 13 7.03 11.40 0.97
N GLN A 14 7.26 10.26 0.29
CA GLN A 14 7.08 8.92 0.88
C GLN A 14 8.04 8.69 2.07
N LEU A 15 9.29 9.16 1.97
CA LEU A 15 10.25 9.07 3.06
C LEU A 15 9.83 9.96 4.25
N ALA A 16 9.40 11.19 3.98
CA ALA A 16 8.89 12.09 5.00
C ALA A 16 7.65 11.50 5.71
N ALA A 17 6.73 10.90 4.94
CA ALA A 17 5.57 10.20 5.50
C ALA A 17 5.99 9.02 6.38
N PHE A 18 7.00 8.25 5.98
CA PHE A 18 7.55 7.17 6.80
C PHE A 18 8.11 7.69 8.13
N LEU A 19 8.93 8.73 8.11
CA LEU A 19 9.52 9.32 9.31
C LEU A 19 8.44 9.92 10.23
N ALA A 20 7.45 10.60 9.65
CA ALA A 20 6.32 11.15 10.40
C ALA A 20 5.46 10.06 11.06
N CYS A 21 5.28 8.91 10.40
CA CYS A 21 4.53 7.79 10.95
C CYS A 21 5.33 6.98 12.00
N ASN A 22 6.67 7.07 12.01
CA ASN A 22 7.55 6.27 12.84
C ASN A 22 8.58 7.13 13.64
N PRO A 23 8.14 8.13 14.42
CA PRO A 23 9.06 9.05 15.11
C PRO A 23 9.77 8.42 16.33
N PHE A 24 9.27 7.31 16.88
CA PHE A 24 9.75 6.72 18.14
C PHE A 24 10.81 5.62 17.92
N ILE A 25 11.80 5.86 17.08
CA ILE A 25 12.87 4.89 16.77
C ILE A 25 13.64 4.46 18.05
N ALA A 26 13.78 5.36 19.03
CA ALA A 26 14.44 5.05 20.30
C ALA A 26 13.77 3.90 21.08
N ASN A 27 12.49 3.64 20.85
CA ASN A 27 11.75 2.57 21.52
C ASN A 27 12.28 1.17 21.19
N PHE A 28 13.01 1.00 20.08
CA PHE A 28 13.65 -0.28 19.77
C PHE A 28 14.68 -0.69 20.83
N LYS A 29 15.41 0.27 21.44
CA LYS A 29 16.39 -0.02 22.48
C LYS A 29 15.73 -0.57 23.76
N GLY A 30 14.51 -0.11 24.06
CA GLY A 30 13.78 -0.56 25.24
C GLY A 30 12.77 -1.67 24.99
N GLY A 31 12.62 -2.15 23.76
CA GLY A 31 11.62 -3.15 23.38
C GLY A 31 10.17 -2.73 23.64
N ARG A 32 9.90 -1.42 23.80
CA ARG A 32 8.60 -0.90 24.22
C ARG A 32 7.79 -0.43 23.02
N LEU A 33 6.51 -0.81 23.00
CA LEU A 33 5.56 -0.28 22.02
C LEU A 33 5.05 1.10 22.49
N TYR A 34 4.92 2.01 21.55
CA TYR A 34 4.22 3.26 21.83
C TYR A 34 2.71 3.00 22.01
N THR A 35 2.15 3.40 23.15
CA THR A 35 0.73 3.20 23.52
C THR A 35 -0.03 4.52 23.72
N GLY A 36 0.55 5.63 23.28
CA GLY A 36 -0.05 6.96 23.43
C GLY A 36 -1.24 7.22 22.50
N LYS A 37 -1.89 8.37 22.68
CA LYS A 37 -3.13 8.77 21.96
C LYS A 37 -3.01 8.75 20.42
N TRP A 38 -1.83 8.99 19.84
CA TRP A 38 -1.60 8.95 18.41
C TRP A 38 -1.80 7.56 17.79
N LYS A 39 -1.71 6.48 18.60
CA LYS A 39 -1.94 5.11 18.15
C LYS A 39 -3.38 4.84 17.72
N SER A 40 -4.34 5.63 18.17
CA SER A 40 -5.74 5.55 17.74
C SER A 40 -5.99 6.10 16.34
N PHE A 41 -5.04 6.89 15.78
CA PHE A 41 -5.13 7.37 14.41
C PHE A 41 -4.52 6.37 13.43
N CYS A 42 -5.15 6.21 12.26
CA CYS A 42 -4.63 5.35 11.22
C CYS A 42 -3.79 6.13 10.21
N SER A 43 -2.67 5.53 9.79
CA SER A 43 -1.87 6.06 8.70
C SER A 43 -2.58 5.82 7.35
N PRO A 44 -2.42 6.68 6.34
CA PRO A 44 -3.01 6.49 5.02
C PRO A 44 -2.32 5.39 4.20
N GLY A 45 -1.12 4.96 4.60
CA GLY A 45 -0.31 3.92 3.98
C GLY A 45 -0.22 2.65 4.82
N LEU A 46 0.52 1.68 4.31
CA LEU A 46 0.86 0.48 5.06
C LEU A 46 1.95 0.82 6.07
N ASN A 47 1.65 0.68 7.37
CA ASN A 47 2.57 0.91 8.48
C ASN A 47 2.23 -0.05 9.61
N CYS A 48 3.20 -0.74 10.18
CA CYS A 48 2.91 -1.79 11.17
C CYS A 48 2.53 -1.19 12.52
N TYR A 49 1.33 -1.50 13.03
CA TYR A 49 0.88 -1.05 14.35
C TYR A 49 1.70 -1.66 15.51
N SER A 50 2.30 -2.84 15.29
CA SER A 50 3.17 -3.50 16.28
C SER A 50 4.64 -3.06 16.18
N CYS A 51 4.98 -2.11 15.31
CA CYS A 51 6.32 -1.53 15.26
C CYS A 51 6.56 -0.65 16.47
N PRO A 52 7.65 -0.82 17.23
CA PRO A 52 8.00 0.05 18.36
C PRO A 52 8.10 1.53 18.00
N ALA A 53 8.59 1.84 16.81
CA ALA A 53 8.73 3.21 16.33
C ALA A 53 7.40 3.85 15.90
N ALA A 54 6.37 3.07 15.60
CA ALA A 54 5.14 3.57 14.97
C ALA A 54 4.27 4.39 15.93
N ALA A 55 3.98 5.64 15.54
CA ALA A 55 3.01 6.50 16.22
C ALA A 55 1.56 6.16 15.80
N PHE A 56 1.35 5.78 14.54
CA PHE A 56 0.03 5.54 13.96
C PHE A 56 -0.22 4.06 13.72
N SER A 57 -1.50 3.68 13.65
CA SER A 57 -1.91 2.31 13.35
C SER A 57 -2.11 2.07 11.85
N CYS A 58 -1.96 0.80 11.44
CA CYS A 58 -2.32 0.38 10.09
C CYS A 58 -3.85 0.25 9.96
N PRO A 59 -4.49 0.84 8.95
CA PRO A 59 -5.95 0.73 8.80
C PRO A 59 -6.41 -0.71 8.56
N ILE A 60 -5.61 -1.54 7.89
CA ILE A 60 -5.92 -2.97 7.70
C ILE A 60 -5.84 -3.74 9.01
N GLY A 61 -4.84 -3.45 9.85
CA GLY A 61 -4.74 -4.04 11.18
C GLY A 61 -5.91 -3.62 12.08
N ALA A 62 -6.29 -2.34 12.02
CA ALA A 62 -7.43 -1.83 12.76
C ALA A 62 -8.76 -2.43 12.29
N MET A 63 -8.97 -2.63 10.99
CA MET A 63 -10.16 -3.32 10.46
C MET A 63 -10.26 -4.77 10.99
N GLN A 64 -9.17 -5.51 11.02
CA GLN A 64 -9.15 -6.87 11.55
C GLN A 64 -9.42 -6.91 13.05
N ALA A 65 -8.81 -5.99 13.82
CA ALA A 65 -9.03 -5.90 15.26
C ALA A 65 -10.50 -5.60 15.62
N VAL A 66 -11.16 -4.76 14.82
CA VAL A 66 -12.59 -4.46 14.99
C VAL A 66 -13.47 -5.63 14.57
N GLY A 67 -13.18 -6.23 13.42
CA GLY A 67 -13.94 -7.39 12.92
C GLY A 67 -13.84 -8.62 13.84
N GLY A 68 -12.71 -8.80 14.50
CA GLY A 68 -12.46 -9.88 15.45
C GLY A 68 -12.89 -9.59 16.88
N SER A 69 -13.51 -8.43 17.18
CA SER A 69 -13.99 -8.11 18.52
C SER A 69 -15.36 -8.71 18.78
N SER A 70 -15.54 -9.44 19.89
CA SER A 70 -16.83 -10.01 20.32
C SER A 70 -17.90 -8.94 20.61
N ARG A 71 -17.48 -7.73 20.92
CA ARG A 71 -18.34 -6.54 21.01
C ARG A 71 -18.33 -5.83 19.65
N PHE A 72 -18.98 -6.37 18.66
CA PHE A 72 -19.04 -5.89 17.30
C PHE A 72 -19.43 -4.39 17.23
N SER A 73 -18.58 -3.53 17.75
CA SER A 73 -18.68 -2.09 17.53
C SER A 73 -17.90 -1.80 16.24
N PHE A 74 -18.62 -1.79 15.12
CA PHE A 74 -18.04 -1.43 13.84
C PHE A 74 -17.33 -0.09 13.99
N SER A 75 -15.99 -0.08 13.82
CA SER A 75 -15.24 1.15 13.93
C SER A 75 -15.52 2.02 12.69
N PHE A 76 -16.58 2.79 12.76
CA PHE A 76 -16.93 3.79 11.74
C PHE A 76 -15.76 4.72 11.43
N TYR A 77 -14.88 4.96 12.42
CA TYR A 77 -13.67 5.77 12.23
C TYR A 77 -12.74 5.19 11.15
N VAL A 78 -12.36 3.91 11.23
CA VAL A 78 -11.40 3.30 10.29
C VAL A 78 -12.01 3.23 8.90
N THR A 79 -13.26 2.80 8.81
CA THR A 79 -13.99 2.73 7.53
C THR A 79 -14.20 4.12 6.95
N GLY A 80 -14.62 5.09 7.77
CA GLY A 80 -14.81 6.48 7.35
C GLY A 80 -13.50 7.13 6.87
N LEU A 81 -12.39 6.89 7.54
CA LEU A 81 -11.07 7.38 7.11
C LEU A 81 -10.65 6.77 5.76
N LEU A 82 -10.80 5.44 5.59
CA LEU A 82 -10.49 4.77 4.33
C LEU A 82 -11.39 5.28 3.19
N LEU A 83 -12.68 5.46 3.46
CA LEU A 83 -13.61 6.04 2.50
C LEU A 83 -13.24 7.50 2.16
N ALA A 84 -12.97 8.34 3.15
CA ALA A 84 -12.60 9.73 2.93
C ALA A 84 -11.33 9.85 2.07
N ILE A 85 -10.26 9.15 2.44
CA ILE A 85 -9.01 9.14 1.66
C ILE A 85 -9.26 8.56 0.26
N GLY A 86 -9.97 7.44 0.18
CA GLY A 86 -10.25 6.77 -1.09
C GLY A 86 -11.13 7.60 -2.02
N LEU A 87 -12.14 8.32 -1.51
CA LEU A 87 -13.00 9.19 -2.30
C LEU A 87 -12.27 10.46 -2.75
N VAL A 88 -11.42 11.04 -1.92
CA VAL A 88 -10.70 12.28 -2.28
C VAL A 88 -9.56 11.97 -3.25
N ILE A 89 -8.62 11.12 -2.86
CA ILE A 89 -7.38 10.90 -3.62
C ILE A 89 -7.23 9.49 -4.20
N GLY A 90 -8.13 8.57 -3.88
CA GLY A 90 -8.06 7.18 -4.35
C GLY A 90 -6.76 6.49 -3.98
N ARG A 91 -6.20 5.73 -4.92
CA ARG A 91 -4.90 5.04 -4.74
C ARG A 91 -3.67 5.97 -4.77
N ALA A 92 -3.82 7.28 -4.92
CA ALA A 92 -2.68 8.19 -4.82
C ALA A 92 -1.98 8.09 -3.46
N ALA A 93 -2.71 7.80 -2.37
CA ALA A 93 -2.12 7.50 -1.06
C ALA A 93 -1.01 6.42 -1.15
N CYS A 94 -1.20 5.37 -1.97
CA CYS A 94 -0.20 4.33 -2.19
C CYS A 94 1.05 4.82 -2.95
N ALA A 95 0.90 5.86 -3.78
CA ALA A 95 2.01 6.41 -4.55
C ALA A 95 2.83 7.44 -3.79
N PHE A 96 2.20 8.19 -2.88
CA PHE A 96 2.81 9.35 -2.24
C PHE A 96 3.07 9.17 -0.74
N LEU A 97 2.31 8.33 -0.04
CA LEU A 97 2.36 8.22 1.42
C LEU A 97 2.79 6.84 1.93
N CYS A 98 2.77 5.80 1.07
CA CYS A 98 3.09 4.45 1.51
C CYS A 98 4.61 4.17 1.45
N PRO A 99 5.27 3.92 2.60
CA PRO A 99 6.72 3.64 2.63
C PRO A 99 7.07 2.29 2.01
N PHE A 100 6.21 1.29 2.17
CA PHE A 100 6.43 -0.02 1.58
C PHE A 100 6.41 0.01 0.04
N GLY A 101 5.63 0.94 -0.55
CA GLY A 101 5.66 1.24 -1.98
C GLY A 101 7.00 1.82 -2.44
N LEU A 102 7.61 2.70 -1.63
CA LEU A 102 8.94 3.26 -1.90
C LEU A 102 10.00 2.17 -1.92
N LEU A 103 10.00 1.28 -0.91
CA LEU A 103 10.95 0.16 -0.83
C LEU A 103 10.90 -0.70 -2.08
N GLN A 104 9.71 -1.11 -2.53
CA GLN A 104 9.57 -1.92 -3.73
C GLN A 104 10.08 -1.21 -5.01
N GLU A 105 9.85 0.10 -5.12
CA GLU A 105 10.40 0.88 -6.24
C GLU A 105 11.92 1.00 -6.20
N LEU A 106 12.51 1.06 -5.01
CA LEU A 106 13.98 1.07 -4.85
C LEU A 106 14.58 -0.28 -5.22
N LEU A 107 14.00 -1.38 -4.74
CA LEU A 107 14.41 -2.74 -5.10
C LEU A 107 14.31 -2.99 -6.61
N HIS A 108 13.23 -2.51 -7.23
CA HIS A 108 13.04 -2.66 -8.67
C HIS A 108 14.08 -1.90 -9.51
N LYS A 109 14.83 -0.95 -8.95
CA LYS A 109 15.95 -0.30 -9.64
C LYS A 109 17.21 -1.16 -9.75
N MET A 110 17.31 -2.22 -8.93
CA MET A 110 18.45 -3.14 -9.03
C MET A 110 18.53 -3.76 -10.43
N PRO A 111 19.72 -3.94 -10.99
CA PRO A 111 19.89 -4.54 -12.31
C PRO A 111 19.34 -5.96 -12.34
N GLY A 112 18.77 -6.39 -13.46
CA GLY A 112 18.22 -7.72 -13.66
C GLY A 112 17.07 -7.74 -14.65
N ARG A 113 16.61 -8.95 -15.01
CA ARG A 113 15.45 -9.14 -15.90
C ARG A 113 14.19 -8.59 -15.25
N LYS A 114 13.39 -7.83 -16.00
CA LYS A 114 12.14 -7.25 -15.51
C LYS A 114 10.97 -7.93 -16.19
N PHE A 115 9.99 -8.34 -15.37
CA PHE A 115 8.80 -9.05 -15.82
C PHE A 115 7.55 -8.21 -15.58
N ARG A 116 6.58 -8.34 -16.47
CA ARG A 116 5.24 -7.79 -16.26
C ARG A 116 4.34 -8.87 -15.67
N LEU A 117 3.56 -8.50 -14.68
CA LEU A 117 2.65 -9.43 -14.03
C LEU A 117 1.43 -9.70 -14.94
N PRO A 118 1.07 -10.99 -15.19
CA PRO A 118 -0.17 -11.34 -15.86
C PRO A 118 -1.39 -10.78 -15.12
N ARG A 119 -2.42 -10.37 -15.88
CA ARG A 119 -3.62 -9.71 -15.33
C ARG A 119 -4.35 -10.51 -14.24
N PRO A 120 -4.53 -11.84 -14.35
CA PRO A 120 -5.29 -12.59 -13.34
C PRO A 120 -4.68 -12.52 -11.93
N PHE A 121 -3.36 -12.44 -11.79
CA PHE A 121 -2.72 -12.32 -10.49
C PHE A 121 -3.09 -11.04 -9.71
N ARG A 122 -3.59 -10.02 -10.39
CA ARG A 122 -4.04 -8.77 -9.75
C ARG A 122 -5.34 -8.95 -8.95
N TYR A 123 -6.09 -10.01 -9.21
CA TYR A 123 -7.32 -10.31 -8.46
C TYR A 123 -7.05 -11.00 -7.12
N VAL A 124 -5.86 -11.61 -6.93
CA VAL A 124 -5.47 -12.29 -5.69
C VAL A 124 -5.61 -11.36 -4.47
N LYS A 125 -5.26 -10.08 -4.57
CA LYS A 125 -5.41 -9.12 -3.47
C LYS A 125 -6.86 -8.93 -2.99
N TYR A 126 -7.85 -9.10 -3.87
CA TYR A 126 -9.27 -9.05 -3.49
C TYR A 126 -9.68 -10.31 -2.74
N ALA A 127 -9.15 -11.47 -3.14
CA ALA A 127 -9.31 -12.70 -2.36
C ALA A 127 -8.62 -12.59 -0.99
N VAL A 128 -7.41 -12.03 -0.94
CA VAL A 128 -6.72 -11.74 0.33
C VAL A 128 -7.53 -10.77 1.20
N LEU A 129 -8.10 -9.71 0.64
CA LEU A 129 -8.97 -8.78 1.38
C LEU A 129 -10.19 -9.51 1.94
N LEU A 130 -10.88 -10.28 1.11
CA LEU A 130 -12.10 -10.97 1.53
C LEU A 130 -11.81 -12.03 2.60
N VAL A 131 -10.86 -12.93 2.33
CA VAL A 131 -10.60 -14.09 3.19
C VAL A 131 -9.83 -13.68 4.46
N PHE A 132 -8.67 -13.04 4.30
CA PHE A 132 -7.74 -12.81 5.42
C PHE A 132 -8.03 -11.55 6.25
N VAL A 133 -8.75 -10.58 5.68
CA VAL A 133 -9.06 -9.33 6.40
C VAL A 133 -10.50 -9.30 6.91
N LEU A 134 -11.44 -9.87 6.16
CA LEU A 134 -12.87 -9.80 6.54
C LEU A 134 -13.37 -11.11 7.15
N VAL A 135 -13.17 -12.27 6.50
CA VAL A 135 -13.79 -13.53 6.92
C VAL A 135 -13.05 -14.16 8.10
N LEU A 136 -11.74 -14.41 7.98
CA LEU A 136 -10.98 -15.13 9.01
C LEU A 136 -10.98 -14.43 10.39
N PRO A 137 -10.80 -13.11 10.51
CA PRO A 137 -10.85 -12.46 11.83
C PRO A 137 -12.22 -12.59 12.53
N VAL A 138 -13.29 -12.76 11.76
CA VAL A 138 -14.65 -12.94 12.30
C VAL A 138 -14.92 -14.41 12.63
N ALA A 139 -14.43 -15.33 11.79
CA ALA A 139 -14.67 -16.76 11.93
C ALA A 139 -13.80 -17.43 13.02
N ASP A 140 -12.57 -16.95 13.21
CA ASP A 140 -11.60 -17.50 14.17
C ASP A 140 -11.50 -16.58 15.41
N THR A 141 -12.58 -16.59 16.21
CA THR A 141 -12.62 -15.87 17.50
C THR A 141 -12.22 -16.80 18.63
N ASN A 142 -11.21 -16.40 19.40
CA ASN A 142 -10.76 -17.11 20.59
C ASN A 142 -11.80 -17.06 21.73
N PHE A 143 -11.67 -17.93 22.74
CA PHE A 143 -12.54 -17.96 23.94
C PHE A 143 -12.65 -16.58 24.65
N ALA A 144 -11.68 -15.69 24.47
CA ALA A 144 -11.72 -14.33 24.95
C ALA A 144 -12.54 -13.35 24.06
N GLY A 145 -13.16 -13.85 22.98
CA GLY A 145 -13.95 -13.07 22.03
C GLY A 145 -13.10 -12.10 21.20
N SER A 146 -11.83 -12.40 21.02
CA SER A 146 -10.90 -11.64 20.17
C SER A 146 -10.48 -12.50 18.97
N GLY A 147 -10.74 -12.02 17.77
CA GLY A 147 -10.31 -12.68 16.53
C GLY A 147 -8.86 -12.38 16.20
N ASP A 148 -8.17 -13.38 15.67
CA ASP A 148 -6.78 -13.23 15.24
C ASP A 148 -6.70 -12.38 13.95
N PRO A 149 -5.80 -11.40 13.87
CA PRO A 149 -5.59 -10.60 12.67
C PRO A 149 -4.84 -11.40 11.59
N ALA A 150 -5.54 -12.30 10.90
CA ALA A 150 -4.98 -13.32 10.03
C ALA A 150 -4.04 -12.77 8.93
N PHE A 151 -4.39 -11.65 8.28
CA PHE A 151 -3.51 -11.03 7.30
C PHE A 151 -2.19 -10.55 7.93
N CYS A 152 -2.25 -9.87 9.08
CA CYS A 152 -1.07 -9.38 9.78
C CYS A 152 -0.22 -10.53 10.34
N LYS A 153 -0.88 -11.62 10.77
CA LYS A 153 -0.24 -12.80 11.37
C LYS A 153 0.49 -13.63 10.33
N TYR A 154 -0.06 -13.84 9.13
CA TYR A 154 0.47 -14.80 8.17
C TYR A 154 1.09 -14.19 6.91
N ILE A 155 0.54 -13.08 6.38
CA ILE A 155 0.88 -12.58 5.03
C ILE A 155 1.65 -11.26 5.06
N CYS A 156 1.37 -10.35 6.03
CA CYS A 156 1.89 -8.99 5.99
C CYS A 156 3.43 -8.93 6.15
N PRO A 157 4.18 -8.53 5.10
CA PRO A 157 5.64 -8.43 5.19
C PRO A 157 6.09 -7.17 5.96
N ALA A 158 5.25 -6.12 6.03
CA ALA A 158 5.60 -4.88 6.71
C ALA A 158 5.82 -5.11 8.21
N GLY A 159 5.00 -5.95 8.86
CA GLY A 159 5.18 -6.28 10.28
C GLY A 159 6.51 -6.96 10.59
N THR A 160 6.95 -7.85 9.73
CA THR A 160 8.25 -8.52 9.87
C THR A 160 9.41 -7.56 9.60
N LEU A 161 9.28 -6.70 8.58
CA LEU A 161 10.31 -5.76 8.17
C LEU A 161 10.48 -4.60 9.17
N GLU A 162 9.36 -3.97 9.57
CA GLU A 162 9.37 -2.75 10.38
C GLU A 162 9.43 -3.02 11.88
N GLY A 163 8.89 -4.16 12.33
CA GLY A 163 8.84 -4.55 13.73
C GLY A 163 9.75 -5.71 14.05
N GLY A 164 9.54 -6.86 13.41
CA GLY A 164 10.20 -8.12 13.77
C GLY A 164 11.72 -8.08 13.62
N LEU A 165 12.22 -7.73 12.43
CA LEU A 165 13.67 -7.71 12.16
C LEU A 165 14.42 -6.68 13.02
N PRO A 166 13.99 -5.40 13.13
CA PRO A 166 14.68 -4.45 13.97
C PRO A 166 14.66 -4.83 15.46
N LEU A 167 13.58 -5.45 15.93
CA LEU A 167 13.50 -5.90 17.33
C LEU A 167 14.46 -7.05 17.61
N LEU A 168 14.57 -8.02 16.70
CA LEU A 168 15.53 -9.14 16.80
C LEU A 168 17.00 -8.71 16.70
N LEU A 169 17.27 -7.60 16.01
CA LEU A 169 18.61 -7.00 15.95
C LEU A 169 18.95 -6.28 17.23
N SER A 170 17.96 -5.62 17.85
CA SER A 170 18.14 -4.88 19.10
C SER A 170 18.15 -5.78 20.34
N HIS A 171 17.48 -6.94 20.29
CA HIS A 171 17.29 -7.87 21.40
C HIS A 171 17.59 -9.31 20.95
N PRO A 172 18.89 -9.71 20.96
CA PRO A 172 19.31 -11.05 20.52
C PRO A 172 18.67 -12.20 21.33
N GLU A 173 18.31 -11.97 22.57
CA GLU A 173 17.64 -12.92 23.47
C GLU A 173 16.30 -13.42 22.91
N LEU A 174 15.62 -12.61 22.11
CA LEU A 174 14.35 -12.99 21.48
C LEU A 174 14.51 -14.07 20.43
N ARG A 175 15.71 -14.33 19.95
CA ARG A 175 15.98 -15.36 18.94
C ARG A 175 15.70 -16.76 19.44
N SER A 176 15.83 -17.02 20.73
CA SER A 176 15.57 -18.31 21.36
C SER A 176 14.07 -18.68 21.37
N VAL A 177 13.17 -17.71 21.26
CA VAL A 177 11.70 -17.88 21.26
C VAL A 177 11.09 -17.86 19.86
N LEU A 178 11.92 -17.82 18.82
CA LEU A 178 11.42 -17.81 17.44
C LEU A 178 10.81 -19.17 17.07
N GLY A 179 9.50 -19.17 16.78
CA GLY A 179 8.78 -20.34 16.33
C GLY A 179 8.61 -20.41 14.80
N LEU A 180 7.95 -21.48 14.35
CA LEU A 180 7.64 -21.72 12.94
C LEU A 180 6.92 -20.55 12.26
N LEU A 181 6.04 -19.87 12.98
CA LEU A 181 5.29 -18.72 12.45
C LEU A 181 6.22 -17.59 12.00
N PHE A 182 7.27 -17.29 12.77
CA PHE A 182 8.24 -16.28 12.37
C PHE A 182 9.00 -16.69 11.11
N SER A 183 9.38 -17.96 10.99
CA SER A 183 10.06 -18.49 9.81
C SER A 183 9.19 -18.38 8.55
N ILE A 184 7.89 -18.70 8.65
CA ILE A 184 6.94 -18.50 7.55
C ILE A 184 6.85 -17.03 7.15
N LYS A 185 6.72 -16.12 8.11
CA LYS A 185 6.65 -14.67 7.85
C LYS A 185 7.95 -14.12 7.23
N ALA A 186 9.09 -14.61 7.69
CA ALA A 186 10.39 -14.26 7.12
C ALA A 186 10.51 -14.75 5.67
N ALA A 187 10.06 -15.98 5.38
CA ALA A 187 10.00 -16.51 4.01
C ALA A 187 9.10 -15.68 3.11
N VAL A 188 7.90 -15.29 3.58
CA VAL A 188 7.00 -14.39 2.83
C VAL A 188 7.65 -13.04 2.56
N LEU A 189 8.34 -12.46 3.55
CA LEU A 189 9.06 -11.21 3.38
C LEU A 189 10.15 -11.34 2.30
N VAL A 190 11.00 -12.37 2.39
CA VAL A 190 12.07 -12.62 1.41
C VAL A 190 11.50 -12.81 0.01
N LEU A 191 10.43 -13.60 -0.12
CA LEU A 191 9.75 -13.81 -1.40
C LEU A 191 9.23 -12.50 -1.99
N VAL A 192 8.57 -11.67 -1.19
CA VAL A 192 8.03 -10.37 -1.62
C VAL A 192 9.15 -9.42 -2.03
N LEU A 193 10.25 -9.35 -1.27
CA LEU A 193 11.40 -8.50 -1.60
C LEU A 193 12.09 -8.97 -2.88
N ALA A 194 12.35 -10.27 -3.01
CA ALA A 194 12.95 -10.87 -4.21
C ALA A 194 12.06 -10.66 -5.44
N ALA A 195 10.76 -10.95 -5.34
CA ALA A 195 9.81 -10.69 -6.43
C ALA A 195 9.74 -9.20 -6.81
N SER A 196 9.91 -8.28 -5.86
CA SER A 196 9.91 -6.83 -6.11
C SER A 196 11.13 -6.35 -6.89
N VAL A 197 12.24 -7.10 -6.88
CA VAL A 197 13.41 -6.83 -7.77
C VAL A 197 13.03 -7.05 -9.22
N PHE A 198 12.28 -8.10 -9.52
CA PHE A 198 11.92 -8.49 -10.89
C PHE A 198 10.62 -7.84 -11.37
N ILE A 199 9.62 -7.69 -10.50
CA ILE A 199 8.29 -7.15 -10.80
C ILE A 199 8.06 -5.88 -10.00
N SER A 200 7.89 -4.76 -10.70
CA SER A 200 7.62 -3.47 -10.06
C SER A 200 6.37 -3.56 -9.17
N ARG A 201 6.50 -3.13 -7.90
CA ARG A 201 5.41 -3.09 -6.92
C ARG A 201 4.63 -4.42 -6.80
N PHE A 202 5.34 -5.55 -6.77
CA PHE A 202 4.76 -6.90 -6.71
C PHE A 202 3.72 -7.04 -5.60
N PHE A 203 4.07 -6.72 -4.36
CA PHE A 203 3.15 -6.82 -3.22
C PHE A 203 1.89 -5.95 -3.41
N CYS A 204 2.05 -4.73 -3.92
CA CYS A 204 0.93 -3.81 -4.16
C CYS A 204 -0.02 -4.31 -5.26
N LYS A 205 0.49 -5.11 -6.20
CA LYS A 205 -0.30 -5.69 -7.29
C LYS A 205 -1.04 -6.97 -6.87
N VAL A 206 -0.41 -7.82 -6.02
CA VAL A 206 -0.86 -9.19 -5.77
C VAL A 206 -1.45 -9.37 -4.38
N LEU A 207 -0.84 -8.85 -3.33
CA LEU A 207 -1.14 -9.24 -1.96
C LEU A 207 -1.76 -8.12 -1.10
N CYS A 208 -1.57 -6.84 -1.46
CA CYS A 208 -1.92 -5.72 -0.60
C CYS A 208 -3.43 -5.47 -0.51
N PRO A 209 -4.11 -5.75 0.63
CA PRO A 209 -5.55 -5.52 0.80
C PRO A 209 -5.90 -4.02 0.84
N LEU A 210 -5.02 -3.17 1.39
CA LEU A 210 -5.19 -1.72 1.35
C LEU A 210 -5.23 -1.19 -0.09
N GLY A 211 -4.36 -1.75 -0.96
CA GLY A 211 -4.37 -1.48 -2.38
C GLY A 211 -5.64 -1.98 -3.10
N ALA A 212 -6.30 -3.01 -2.58
CA ALA A 212 -7.60 -3.47 -3.08
C ALA A 212 -8.71 -2.47 -2.70
N VAL A 213 -8.80 -2.05 -1.44
CA VAL A 213 -9.78 -1.07 -0.95
C VAL A 213 -9.69 0.24 -1.73
N TYR A 214 -8.51 0.85 -1.76
CA TYR A 214 -8.32 2.11 -2.51
C TYR A 214 -8.50 1.92 -4.02
N GLY A 215 -8.22 0.72 -4.55
CA GLY A 215 -8.46 0.39 -5.94
C GLY A 215 -9.96 0.42 -6.31
N LEU A 216 -10.82 -0.13 -5.47
CA LEU A 216 -12.27 -0.08 -5.67
C LEU A 216 -12.77 1.37 -5.63
N LEU A 217 -12.31 2.15 -4.65
CA LEU A 217 -12.68 3.56 -4.49
C LEU A 217 -12.12 4.46 -5.61
N ASN A 218 -11.11 4.00 -6.34
CA ASN A 218 -10.50 4.75 -7.43
C ASN A 218 -11.49 5.13 -8.54
N LYS A 219 -12.52 4.30 -8.76
CA LYS A 219 -13.56 4.54 -9.77
C LYS A 219 -14.44 5.74 -9.45
N VAL A 220 -14.69 5.98 -8.16
CA VAL A 220 -15.61 7.01 -7.66
C VAL A 220 -14.88 8.23 -7.07
N SER A 221 -13.55 8.21 -7.04
CA SER A 221 -12.79 9.28 -6.39
C SER A 221 -12.79 10.58 -7.17
N LEU A 222 -12.69 11.67 -6.41
CA LEU A 222 -12.74 13.05 -6.92
C LEU A 222 -11.55 13.39 -7.82
N THR A 223 -10.33 12.95 -7.47
CA THR A 223 -9.16 13.15 -8.33
C THR A 223 -9.15 12.16 -9.47
N ARG A 224 -8.98 12.61 -10.71
CA ARG A 224 -8.91 11.76 -11.91
C ARG A 224 -7.72 12.14 -12.75
N ILE A 225 -7.25 11.23 -13.59
CA ILE A 225 -6.25 11.54 -14.62
C ILE A 225 -6.96 11.53 -15.96
N SER A 226 -6.94 12.66 -16.66
CA SER A 226 -7.50 12.81 -17.99
C SER A 226 -6.45 12.60 -19.07
N LEU A 227 -6.88 12.03 -20.20
CA LEU A 227 -6.13 11.92 -21.41
C LEU A 227 -6.79 12.81 -22.48
N ASP A 228 -6.03 13.78 -23.00
CA ASP A 228 -6.38 14.53 -24.18
C ASP A 228 -6.08 13.67 -25.42
N LYS A 229 -7.13 13.22 -26.11
CA LYS A 229 -7.01 12.33 -27.26
C LYS A 229 -6.40 13.01 -28.48
N ASP A 230 -6.66 14.32 -28.63
CA ASP A 230 -6.19 15.10 -29.78
C ASP A 230 -4.68 15.36 -29.72
N SER A 231 -4.17 15.58 -28.52
CA SER A 231 -2.73 15.74 -28.26
C SER A 231 -1.97 14.41 -28.18
N CYS A 232 -2.66 13.25 -28.15
CA CYS A 232 -2.05 11.96 -27.93
C CYS A 232 -1.60 11.27 -29.23
N THR A 233 -0.28 11.15 -29.43
CA THR A 233 0.31 10.43 -30.60
C THR A 233 0.42 8.92 -30.43
N ARG A 234 -0.12 8.33 -29.35
CA ARG A 234 -0.04 6.89 -29.03
C ARG A 234 1.38 6.30 -29.03
N CYS A 235 2.40 7.08 -28.73
CA CYS A 235 3.82 6.67 -28.77
C CYS A 235 4.22 5.60 -27.73
N GLY A 236 3.34 5.26 -26.77
CA GLY A 236 3.57 4.22 -25.77
C GLY A 236 4.56 4.59 -24.63
N ALA A 237 5.10 5.80 -24.58
CA ALA A 237 6.05 6.24 -23.54
C ALA A 237 5.46 6.15 -22.13
N CYS A 238 4.17 6.47 -21.98
CA CYS A 238 3.44 6.38 -20.72
C CYS A 238 3.28 4.94 -20.20
N ALA A 239 3.03 3.97 -21.09
CA ALA A 239 2.91 2.56 -20.73
C ALA A 239 4.25 1.94 -20.32
N LYS A 240 5.37 2.36 -20.95
CA LYS A 240 6.72 1.91 -20.57
C LYS A 240 7.14 2.41 -19.20
N LYS A 241 6.64 3.57 -18.75
CA LYS A 241 6.98 4.18 -17.45
C LYS A 241 6.01 3.83 -16.32
N CYS A 242 4.92 3.12 -16.62
CA CYS A 242 3.90 2.80 -15.63
C CYS A 242 4.42 1.75 -14.63
N PRO A 243 4.55 2.07 -13.32
CA PRO A 243 5.01 1.11 -12.32
C PRO A 243 3.98 0.00 -12.03
N MET A 244 2.73 0.19 -12.48
CA MET A 244 1.63 -0.77 -12.32
C MET A 244 1.39 -1.60 -13.58
N ASP A 245 2.26 -1.51 -14.61
CA ASP A 245 2.14 -2.21 -15.91
C ASP A 245 0.80 -1.97 -16.61
N LEU A 246 0.27 -0.76 -16.47
CA LEU A 246 -0.95 -0.34 -17.18
C LEU A 246 -0.57 0.30 -18.53
N ASP A 247 -1.52 0.26 -19.43
CA ASP A 247 -1.53 1.11 -20.61
C ASP A 247 -2.49 2.28 -20.37
N PRO A 248 -1.98 3.49 -20.07
CA PRO A 248 -2.83 4.64 -19.78
C PRO A 248 -3.73 5.06 -20.93
N VAL A 249 -3.28 4.86 -22.18
CA VAL A 249 -4.08 5.22 -23.37
C VAL A 249 -5.27 4.29 -23.48
N ARG A 250 -5.05 2.99 -23.39
CA ARG A 250 -6.11 1.98 -23.46
C ARG A 250 -7.11 2.10 -22.30
N GLU A 251 -6.63 2.44 -21.09
CA GLU A 251 -7.49 2.65 -19.92
C GLU A 251 -8.39 3.89 -20.09
N ALA A 252 -7.92 4.91 -20.81
CA ALA A 252 -8.65 6.14 -21.03
C ALA A 252 -9.59 6.08 -22.24
N GLU A 253 -9.46 5.10 -23.14
CA GLU A 253 -10.29 4.99 -24.35
C GLU A 253 -11.82 5.08 -24.12
N PRO A 254 -12.40 4.38 -23.11
CA PRO A 254 -13.83 4.40 -22.89
C PRO A 254 -14.39 5.74 -22.38
N SER A 255 -13.63 6.44 -21.52
CA SER A 255 -14.17 7.58 -20.74
C SER A 255 -13.35 8.87 -20.85
N GLY A 256 -12.21 8.84 -21.53
CA GLY A 256 -11.25 9.95 -21.52
C GLY A 256 -10.45 10.06 -20.20
N PHE A 257 -10.72 9.19 -19.20
CA PHE A 257 -10.07 9.20 -17.90
C PHE A 257 -9.37 7.88 -17.62
N ILE A 258 -8.19 7.95 -16.99
CA ILE A 258 -7.48 6.80 -16.47
C ILE A 258 -8.02 6.53 -15.05
N ALA A 259 -9.13 5.79 -14.99
CA ALA A 259 -9.87 5.51 -13.74
C ALA A 259 -9.78 4.04 -13.31
N GLY A 260 -8.86 3.26 -13.90
CA GLY A 260 -8.68 1.84 -13.58
C GLY A 260 -8.39 1.60 -12.10
N THR A 261 -8.90 0.49 -11.56
CA THR A 261 -8.70 0.08 -10.15
C THR A 261 -7.22 -0.10 -9.81
N GLU A 262 -6.38 -0.34 -10.80
CA GLU A 262 -4.95 -0.58 -10.62
C GLU A 262 -4.10 0.69 -10.68
N CYS A 263 -4.63 1.82 -11.15
CA CYS A 263 -3.90 3.07 -11.27
C CYS A 263 -3.63 3.67 -9.89
N ILE A 264 -2.35 3.85 -9.53
CA ILE A 264 -1.94 4.49 -8.27
C ILE A 264 -1.79 6.00 -8.37
N ARG A 265 -2.13 6.59 -9.50
CA ARG A 265 -2.07 8.05 -9.77
C ARG A 265 -0.72 8.68 -9.46
N CYS A 266 0.36 7.95 -9.68
CA CYS A 266 1.73 8.43 -9.44
C CYS A 266 2.18 9.53 -10.40
N MET A 267 1.43 9.83 -11.46
CA MET A 267 1.71 10.85 -12.49
C MET A 267 3.00 10.61 -13.30
N ASP A 268 3.65 9.45 -13.19
CA ASP A 268 4.85 9.13 -13.96
C ASP A 268 4.55 9.08 -15.47
N CYS A 269 3.33 8.65 -15.86
CA CYS A 269 2.85 8.71 -17.24
C CYS A 269 2.72 10.13 -17.78
N ALA A 270 2.19 11.05 -16.98
CA ALA A 270 2.06 12.46 -17.36
C ALA A 270 3.43 13.13 -17.48
N ALA A 271 4.33 12.84 -16.54
CA ALA A 271 5.68 13.35 -16.55
C ALA A 271 6.52 12.82 -17.73
N SER A 272 6.22 11.61 -18.25
CA SER A 272 6.89 11.00 -19.39
C SER A 272 6.28 11.34 -20.76
N CYS A 273 5.12 12.01 -20.77
CA CYS A 273 4.43 12.34 -22.01
C CYS A 273 5.08 13.55 -22.70
N PRO A 274 5.66 13.40 -23.93
CA PRO A 274 6.28 14.51 -24.63
C PRO A 274 5.25 15.58 -25.03
N HIS A 275 4.03 15.16 -25.36
CA HIS A 275 2.95 16.04 -25.81
C HIS A 275 2.07 16.57 -24.69
N LYS A 276 2.37 16.25 -23.42
CA LYS A 276 1.59 16.70 -22.22
C LYS A 276 0.10 16.36 -22.31
N ALA A 277 -0.24 15.30 -23.03
CA ALA A 277 -1.61 14.83 -23.23
C ALA A 277 -2.27 14.27 -21.95
N ILE A 278 -1.49 13.97 -20.91
CA ILE A 278 -1.99 13.40 -19.65
C ILE A 278 -1.90 14.46 -18.56
N ARG A 279 -3.05 14.73 -17.90
CA ARG A 279 -3.15 15.77 -16.86
C ARG A 279 -3.95 15.25 -15.67
N LEU A 280 -3.69 15.82 -14.48
CA LEU A 280 -4.55 15.65 -13.32
C LEU A 280 -5.80 16.50 -13.52
N SER A 281 -6.96 15.89 -13.40
CA SER A 281 -8.27 16.56 -13.49
C SER A 281 -8.99 16.39 -12.16
N LEU A 282 -9.48 17.49 -11.62
CA LEU A 282 -10.51 17.50 -10.60
C LEU A 282 -11.86 17.52 -11.33
N PRO A 283 -12.92 16.92 -10.79
CA PRO A 283 -14.24 17.09 -11.36
C PRO A 283 -14.55 18.57 -11.32
N SER A 284 -14.57 19.24 -12.49
CA SER A 284 -15.24 20.52 -12.59
C SER A 284 -16.69 20.24 -12.17
N ALA A 285 -17.17 20.94 -11.16
CA ALA A 285 -18.58 20.96 -10.82
C ALA A 285 -19.35 21.41 -12.07
N ARG A 286 -19.80 20.46 -12.87
CA ARG A 286 -20.96 20.71 -13.75
C ARG A 286 -22.17 20.53 -12.85
N LEU A 287 -22.52 21.60 -12.14
CA LEU A 287 -23.87 21.85 -11.67
C LEU A 287 -24.77 22.09 -12.87
#